data_0352677adc7628a2f916ebb1b5268cb9
#
_entry.id   0352677adc7628a2f916ebb1b5268cb9
#
_cell.length_a   1.000
_cell.length_b   1.000
_cell.length_c   1.000
_cell.angle_alpha   90.00
_cell.angle_beta   90.00
_cell.angle_gamma   90.00
#
_symmetry.space_group_name_H-M   'P 1'
#
loop_
_entity.id
_entity.type
_entity.pdbx_description
1 polymer ?
#
loop_
_entity_poly.entity_id
_entity_poly.type
_entity_poly.pdbx_seq_one_letter_code
_entity_poly.pdbx_strand_id
1 'polypeptide(L)'
;MTVDGIPIRLTDFGGDGRPMLALHGSFGRATIFAGLAGELRGRARLLAPDQRGHGHSARTATYSSDDFVADAAALLERLGLGPLVVFGHSHGGITAYRLAARRPDLVSALIIEDVGPVMRAPEIAHPVLDVRGWPTGAATKEQLAEAIRARGIPDPGYFLQSAEPAADGWRLLFDWDDMMAVQTGGVGDWWPDWLESTCPALVLRGEHSPLLPADLAARMVARRPGSRLVEFPGAGHWIHDDDPAGTARAVAAFLDELKPGRSA
;
A
#
# COMPACT_ATOMS: atom_id res chain seq x y z
N MET A 1 -7.59 -16.18 6.37
CA MET A 1 -6.72 -17.34 6.01
C MET A 1 -5.46 -17.33 6.84
N THR A 2 -4.68 -18.42 6.88
CA THR A 2 -3.41 -18.46 7.61
C THR A 2 -2.27 -18.53 6.59
N VAL A 3 -1.27 -17.67 6.73
CA VAL A 3 -0.09 -17.56 5.87
C VAL A 3 1.13 -17.73 6.77
N ASP A 4 1.91 -18.78 6.56
CA ASP A 4 3.09 -19.15 7.39
C ASP A 4 2.83 -19.10 8.91
N GLY A 5 1.66 -19.59 9.33
CA GLY A 5 1.23 -19.60 10.73
C GLY A 5 0.58 -18.27 11.21
N ILE A 6 0.59 -17.21 10.40
CA ILE A 6 0.04 -15.90 10.75
C ILE A 6 -1.37 -15.78 10.19
N PRO A 7 -2.40 -15.55 11.04
CA PRO A 7 -3.75 -15.22 10.58
C PRO A 7 -3.77 -13.89 9.80
N ILE A 8 -4.13 -13.95 8.53
CA ILE A 8 -4.26 -12.79 7.63
C ILE A 8 -5.73 -12.67 7.19
N ARG A 9 -6.32 -11.51 7.39
CA ARG A 9 -7.62 -11.16 6.83
C ARG A 9 -7.43 -10.75 5.39
N LEU A 10 -8.02 -11.47 4.45
CA LEU A 10 -8.05 -11.11 3.03
C LEU A 10 -9.45 -10.63 2.66
N THR A 11 -9.53 -9.49 2.02
CA THR A 11 -10.73 -8.96 1.39
C THR A 11 -10.64 -9.19 -0.12
N ASP A 12 -11.61 -9.91 -0.66
CA ASP A 12 -11.81 -10.07 -2.09
C ASP A 12 -12.96 -9.15 -2.50
N PHE A 13 -12.67 -8.14 -3.31
CA PHE A 13 -13.68 -7.18 -3.77
C PHE A 13 -14.55 -7.73 -4.91
N GLY A 14 -14.26 -8.95 -5.38
CA GLY A 14 -15.02 -9.60 -6.45
C GLY A 14 -14.76 -9.00 -7.83
N GLY A 15 -15.61 -9.42 -8.78
CA GLY A 15 -15.52 -9.03 -10.19
C GLY A 15 -14.82 -10.07 -11.05
N ASP A 16 -15.03 -9.96 -12.38
CA ASP A 16 -14.53 -10.89 -13.39
C ASP A 16 -13.24 -10.41 -14.07
N GLY A 17 -12.68 -9.29 -13.55
CA GLY A 17 -11.45 -8.69 -14.09
C GLY A 17 -10.19 -9.48 -13.71
N ARG A 18 -9.04 -8.98 -14.21
CA ARG A 18 -7.72 -9.55 -13.89
C ARG A 18 -7.48 -9.53 -12.38
N PRO A 19 -7.11 -10.64 -11.74
CA PRO A 19 -6.77 -10.62 -10.32
C PRO A 19 -5.53 -9.74 -10.07
N MET A 20 -5.62 -8.91 -9.04
CA MET A 20 -4.59 -7.97 -8.63
C MET A 20 -4.48 -7.97 -7.10
N LEU A 21 -3.26 -8.13 -6.58
CA LEU A 21 -2.99 -7.95 -5.16
C LEU A 21 -2.87 -6.46 -4.85
N ALA A 22 -3.54 -5.98 -3.79
CA ALA A 22 -3.44 -4.59 -3.34
C ALA A 22 -2.93 -4.52 -1.89
N LEU A 23 -1.78 -3.88 -1.70
CA LEU A 23 -1.08 -3.76 -0.41
C LEU A 23 -1.19 -2.31 0.08
N HIS A 24 -1.84 -2.12 1.22
CA HIS A 24 -2.03 -0.79 1.84
C HIS A 24 -0.76 -0.25 2.51
N GLY A 25 -0.72 1.04 2.78
CA GLY A 25 0.33 1.69 3.56
C GLY A 25 0.19 1.47 5.08
N SER A 26 1.15 2.00 5.84
CA SER A 26 1.05 2.05 7.30
C SER A 26 -0.26 2.72 7.73
N PHE A 27 -0.85 2.27 8.83
CA PHE A 27 -2.13 2.72 9.39
C PHE A 27 -3.38 2.33 8.58
N GLY A 28 -3.22 1.80 7.34
CA GLY A 28 -4.31 1.39 6.47
C GLY A 28 -4.83 -0.01 6.78
N ARG A 29 -5.81 -0.45 6.00
CA ARG A 29 -6.29 -1.82 5.90
C ARG A 29 -6.88 -2.07 4.51
N ALA A 30 -7.28 -3.29 4.20
CA ALA A 30 -7.82 -3.66 2.89
C ALA A 30 -8.93 -2.73 2.38
N THR A 31 -9.78 -2.23 3.28
CA THR A 31 -10.95 -1.41 2.91
C THR A 31 -10.64 -0.06 2.28
N ILE A 32 -9.41 0.46 2.40
CA ILE A 32 -9.01 1.70 1.71
C ILE A 32 -9.14 1.56 0.19
N PHE A 33 -9.05 0.35 -0.34
CA PHE A 33 -9.16 0.08 -1.77
C PHE A 33 -10.59 -0.08 -2.27
N ALA A 34 -11.62 0.08 -1.43
CA ALA A 34 -13.02 -0.14 -1.83
C ALA A 34 -13.46 0.79 -2.98
N GLY A 35 -13.06 2.07 -2.93
CA GLY A 35 -13.32 3.03 -4.01
C GLY A 35 -12.67 2.61 -5.31
N LEU A 36 -11.36 2.34 -5.28
CA LEU A 36 -10.58 1.88 -6.44
C LEU A 36 -11.14 0.58 -7.02
N ALA A 37 -11.51 -0.38 -6.18
CA ALA A 37 -12.12 -1.64 -6.61
C ALA A 37 -13.45 -1.42 -7.32
N GLY A 38 -14.26 -0.46 -6.85
CA GLY A 38 -15.51 -0.06 -7.50
C GLY A 38 -15.29 0.51 -8.90
N GLU A 39 -14.34 1.42 -9.04
CA GLU A 39 -13.99 2.08 -10.31
C GLU A 39 -13.34 1.10 -11.32
N LEU A 40 -12.59 0.11 -10.85
CA LEU A 40 -11.93 -0.89 -11.69
C LEU A 40 -12.81 -2.12 -11.98
N ARG A 41 -14.08 -2.11 -11.56
CA ARG A 41 -14.99 -3.25 -11.77
C ARG A 41 -15.05 -3.68 -13.24
N GLY A 42 -14.86 -4.98 -13.49
CA GLY A 42 -14.79 -5.54 -14.83
C GLY A 42 -13.40 -5.49 -15.49
N ARG A 43 -12.45 -4.72 -14.94
CA ARG A 43 -11.05 -4.69 -15.40
C ARG A 43 -10.10 -5.38 -14.46
N ALA A 44 -10.28 -5.18 -13.16
CA ALA A 44 -9.49 -5.82 -12.11
C ALA A 44 -10.39 -6.39 -11.00
N ARG A 45 -9.96 -7.52 -10.43
CA ARG A 45 -10.48 -8.10 -9.19
C ARG A 45 -9.43 -7.87 -8.11
N LEU A 46 -9.68 -6.92 -7.22
CA LEU A 46 -8.75 -6.60 -6.16
C LEU A 46 -8.85 -7.62 -5.02
N LEU A 47 -7.69 -8.13 -4.63
CA LEU A 47 -7.47 -8.99 -3.48
C LEU A 47 -6.58 -8.21 -2.51
N ALA A 48 -7.11 -7.76 -1.39
CA ALA A 48 -6.36 -6.93 -0.45
C ALA A 48 -6.29 -7.58 0.92
N PRO A 49 -5.10 -7.92 1.44
CA PRO A 49 -4.94 -8.32 2.82
C PRO A 49 -4.97 -7.10 3.74
N ASP A 50 -5.51 -7.26 4.94
CA ASP A 50 -5.01 -6.50 6.06
C ASP A 50 -3.62 -7.05 6.35
N GLN A 51 -2.56 -6.25 6.19
CA GLN A 51 -1.20 -6.73 6.41
C GLN A 51 -0.94 -6.99 7.91
N ARG A 52 0.12 -7.72 8.27
CA ARG A 52 0.46 -7.99 9.68
C ARG A 52 0.38 -6.72 10.53
N GLY A 53 -0.18 -6.81 11.73
CA GLY A 53 -0.34 -5.68 12.66
C GLY A 53 -1.45 -4.70 12.31
N HIS A 54 -2.17 -4.89 11.21
CA HIS A 54 -3.23 -3.99 10.75
C HIS A 54 -4.58 -4.70 10.67
N GLY A 55 -5.65 -3.92 10.81
CA GLY A 55 -7.01 -4.40 10.60
C GLY A 55 -7.35 -5.60 11.48
N HIS A 56 -7.86 -6.64 10.84
CA HIS A 56 -8.21 -7.90 11.49
C HIS A 56 -7.16 -9.00 11.29
N SER A 57 -5.97 -8.66 10.80
CA SER A 57 -4.83 -9.57 10.76
C SER A 57 -4.10 -9.61 12.10
N ALA A 58 -3.32 -10.68 12.30
CA ALA A 58 -2.62 -10.86 13.55
C ALA A 58 -1.52 -9.82 13.78
N ARG A 59 -1.34 -9.41 15.02
CA ARG A 59 -0.14 -8.76 15.51
C ARG A 59 1.00 -9.78 15.60
N THR A 60 2.21 -9.35 15.33
CA THR A 60 3.40 -10.21 15.29
C THR A 60 4.53 -9.62 16.15
N ALA A 61 5.55 -10.41 16.41
CA ALA A 61 6.70 -9.95 17.20
C ALA A 61 7.65 -9.04 16.39
N THR A 62 7.59 -9.09 15.05
CA THR A 62 8.49 -8.34 14.15
C THR A 62 7.73 -7.74 12.99
N TYR A 63 8.23 -6.57 12.53
CA TYR A 63 7.65 -5.76 11.45
C TYR A 63 8.73 -5.26 10.48
N SER A 64 9.72 -6.09 10.19
CA SER A 64 10.73 -5.75 9.19
C SER A 64 10.12 -5.75 7.77
N SER A 65 10.70 -5.00 6.84
CA SER A 65 10.27 -5.08 5.45
C SER A 65 10.38 -6.50 4.87
N ASP A 66 11.28 -7.34 5.38
CA ASP A 66 11.41 -8.73 4.95
C ASP A 66 10.22 -9.58 5.41
N ASP A 67 9.69 -9.31 6.59
CA ASP A 67 8.48 -9.96 7.10
C ASP A 67 7.27 -9.71 6.20
N PHE A 68 7.07 -8.47 5.75
CA PHE A 68 5.96 -8.10 4.85
C PHE A 68 6.12 -8.75 3.47
N VAL A 69 7.35 -8.82 2.96
CA VAL A 69 7.65 -9.50 1.69
C VAL A 69 7.36 -10.99 1.79
N ALA A 70 7.76 -11.63 2.91
CA ALA A 70 7.49 -13.05 3.15
C ALA A 70 5.98 -13.33 3.21
N ASP A 71 5.21 -12.52 3.95
CA ASP A 71 3.74 -12.66 4.01
C ASP A 71 3.09 -12.51 2.63
N ALA A 72 3.51 -11.51 1.85
CA ALA A 72 2.96 -11.29 0.52
C ALA A 72 3.28 -12.43 -0.45
N ALA A 73 4.50 -12.97 -0.39
CA ALA A 73 4.92 -14.13 -1.19
C ALA A 73 4.08 -15.37 -0.83
N ALA A 74 4.01 -15.71 0.45
CA ALA A 74 3.24 -16.87 0.90
C ALA A 74 1.73 -16.71 0.66
N LEU A 75 1.20 -15.48 0.71
CA LEU A 75 -0.18 -15.19 0.32
C LEU A 75 -0.42 -15.49 -1.17
N LEU A 76 0.46 -15.01 -2.07
CA LEU A 76 0.36 -15.25 -3.51
C LEU A 76 0.48 -16.74 -3.86
N GLU A 77 1.42 -17.45 -3.22
CA GLU A 77 1.54 -18.90 -3.37
C GLU A 77 0.28 -19.64 -2.95
N ARG A 78 -0.30 -19.24 -1.81
CA ARG A 78 -1.53 -19.86 -1.30
C ARG A 78 -2.75 -19.54 -2.16
N LEU A 79 -2.81 -18.38 -2.81
CA LEU A 79 -3.87 -18.03 -3.75
C LEU A 79 -3.80 -18.86 -5.02
N GLY A 80 -2.61 -19.22 -5.48
CA GLY A 80 -2.39 -20.09 -6.65
C GLY A 80 -2.93 -19.49 -7.96
N LEU A 81 -3.00 -18.16 -8.06
CA LEU A 81 -3.56 -17.47 -9.22
C LEU A 81 -2.51 -17.14 -10.31
N GLY A 82 -1.30 -17.67 -10.17
CA GLY A 82 -0.15 -17.34 -11.01
C GLY A 82 0.44 -15.97 -10.67
N PRO A 83 1.36 -15.44 -11.51
CA PRO A 83 1.93 -14.12 -11.27
C PRO A 83 0.88 -13.03 -11.41
N LEU A 84 0.71 -12.22 -10.36
CA LEU A 84 -0.28 -11.14 -10.29
C LEU A 84 0.33 -9.77 -10.57
N VAL A 85 -0.52 -8.83 -10.97
CA VAL A 85 -0.22 -7.40 -10.82
C VAL A 85 -0.30 -7.08 -9.33
N VAL A 86 0.70 -6.37 -8.81
CA VAL A 86 0.74 -5.95 -7.42
C VAL A 86 0.66 -4.43 -7.36
N PHE A 87 -0.41 -3.93 -6.76
CA PHE A 87 -0.58 -2.53 -6.39
C PHE A 87 -0.06 -2.35 -4.96
N GLY A 88 0.80 -1.39 -4.72
CA GLY A 88 1.28 -1.07 -3.38
C GLY A 88 1.27 0.43 -3.12
N HIS A 89 0.55 0.86 -2.07
CA HIS A 89 0.56 2.22 -1.57
C HIS A 89 1.57 2.36 -0.43
N SER A 90 2.42 3.41 -0.47
CA SER A 90 3.33 3.74 0.63
C SER A 90 4.18 2.53 1.06
N HIS A 91 4.15 2.10 2.33
CA HIS A 91 4.81 0.89 2.82
C HIS A 91 4.47 -0.36 2.00
N GLY A 92 3.21 -0.49 1.54
CA GLY A 92 2.81 -1.56 0.62
C GLY A 92 3.53 -1.50 -0.73
N GLY A 93 3.92 -0.31 -1.18
CA GLY A 93 4.74 -0.13 -2.38
C GLY A 93 6.17 -0.62 -2.18
N ILE A 94 6.76 -0.38 -1.00
CA ILE A 94 8.07 -0.94 -0.62
C ILE A 94 7.99 -2.47 -0.66
N THR A 95 6.97 -3.04 -0.04
CA THR A 95 6.73 -4.49 -0.05
C THR A 95 6.58 -5.01 -1.49
N ALA A 96 5.82 -4.30 -2.35
CA ALA A 96 5.53 -4.74 -3.71
C ALA A 96 6.78 -4.84 -4.59
N TYR A 97 7.63 -3.79 -4.67
CA TYR A 97 8.82 -3.87 -5.53
C TYR A 97 9.90 -4.79 -4.95
N ARG A 98 10.02 -4.91 -3.63
CA ARG A 98 10.91 -5.89 -2.99
C ARG A 98 10.45 -7.33 -3.25
N LEU A 99 9.14 -7.57 -3.21
CA LEU A 99 8.57 -8.86 -3.60
C LEU A 99 8.90 -9.18 -5.07
N ALA A 100 8.69 -8.22 -5.97
CA ALA A 100 8.98 -8.42 -7.39
C ALA A 100 10.47 -8.70 -7.69
N ALA A 101 11.38 -8.10 -6.93
CA ALA A 101 12.82 -8.38 -7.03
C ALA A 101 13.17 -9.80 -6.57
N ARG A 102 12.61 -10.24 -5.45
CA ARG A 102 12.95 -11.52 -4.80
C ARG A 102 12.17 -12.71 -5.35
N ARG A 103 10.95 -12.46 -5.83
CA ARG A 103 10.02 -13.48 -6.36
C ARG A 103 9.40 -13.02 -7.67
N PRO A 104 10.23 -12.85 -8.72
CA PRO A 104 9.75 -12.42 -10.06
C PRO A 104 8.76 -13.43 -10.66
N ASP A 105 8.73 -14.66 -10.18
CA ASP A 105 7.78 -15.70 -10.54
C ASP A 105 6.34 -15.41 -10.04
N LEU A 106 6.18 -14.56 -9.03
CA LEU A 106 4.87 -14.22 -8.43
C LEU A 106 4.31 -12.87 -8.90
N VAL A 107 5.12 -12.01 -9.54
CA VAL A 107 4.71 -10.65 -9.87
C VAL A 107 4.83 -10.39 -11.37
N SER A 108 3.71 -10.12 -12.02
CA SER A 108 3.64 -9.85 -13.47
C SER A 108 3.82 -8.36 -13.82
N ALA A 109 3.44 -7.47 -12.93
CA ALA A 109 3.61 -6.02 -13.05
C ALA A 109 3.43 -5.34 -11.69
N LEU A 110 3.95 -4.10 -11.58
CA LEU A 110 3.88 -3.27 -10.39
C LEU A 110 3.08 -2.00 -10.63
N ILE A 111 2.29 -1.60 -9.63
CA ILE A 111 1.72 -0.26 -9.51
C ILE A 111 2.14 0.27 -8.14
N ILE A 112 2.97 1.29 -8.13
CA ILE A 112 3.55 1.87 -6.91
C ILE A 112 2.95 3.24 -6.70
N GLU A 113 2.15 3.36 -5.66
CA GLU A 113 1.52 4.61 -5.28
C GLU A 113 2.32 5.28 -4.16
N ASP A 114 2.87 6.39 -4.52
CA ASP A 114 3.42 7.47 -3.70
C ASP A 114 4.50 7.05 -2.68
N VAL A 115 5.44 6.22 -3.14
CA VAL A 115 6.66 5.89 -2.38
C VAL A 115 7.84 5.68 -3.32
N GLY A 116 9.01 6.12 -2.88
CA GLY A 116 10.27 5.89 -3.59
C GLY A 116 11.10 4.74 -3.01
N PRO A 117 12.23 4.43 -3.66
CA PRO A 117 13.17 3.43 -3.16
C PRO A 117 14.09 3.97 -2.06
N VAL A 118 13.92 5.22 -1.62
CA VAL A 118 14.67 5.80 -0.51
C VAL A 118 13.67 6.35 0.50
N MET A 119 13.71 5.81 1.71
CA MET A 119 12.88 6.23 2.85
C MET A 119 13.77 6.61 4.03
N ARG A 120 14.64 7.62 3.81
CA ARG A 120 15.55 8.16 4.83
C ARG A 120 16.03 9.56 4.46
N ALA A 121 16.52 10.30 5.45
CA ALA A 121 17.19 11.57 5.20
C ALA A 121 18.50 11.35 4.39
N PRO A 122 18.91 12.31 3.57
CA PRO A 122 18.29 13.61 3.35
C PRO A 122 17.13 13.62 2.34
N GLU A 123 16.92 12.55 1.56
CA GLU A 123 15.94 12.51 0.48
C GLU A 123 14.51 12.69 1.00
N ILE A 124 14.19 12.06 2.11
CA ILE A 124 12.91 12.16 2.81
C ILE A 124 13.15 12.75 4.20
N ALA A 125 12.70 13.98 4.41
CA ALA A 125 12.97 14.70 5.66
C ALA A 125 12.34 14.02 6.89
N HIS A 126 11.13 13.48 6.73
CA HIS A 126 10.35 12.85 7.80
C HIS A 126 9.81 11.49 7.34
N PRO A 127 10.67 10.45 7.25
CA PRO A 127 10.25 9.13 6.77
C PRO A 127 9.35 8.37 7.76
N VAL A 128 9.27 8.83 8.99
CA VAL A 128 8.48 8.24 10.09
C VAL A 128 7.62 9.34 10.72
N LEU A 129 6.31 9.10 10.80
CA LEU A 129 5.37 9.89 11.57
C LEU A 129 5.37 9.38 13.01
N ASP A 130 5.77 10.22 13.97
CA ASP A 130 5.74 9.83 15.38
C ASP A 130 4.30 9.83 15.91
N VAL A 131 3.77 8.65 16.12
CA VAL A 131 2.39 8.42 16.59
C VAL A 131 2.32 7.99 18.05
N ARG A 132 3.42 8.01 18.77
CA ARG A 132 3.43 7.63 20.19
C ARG A 132 2.55 8.56 21.03
N GLY A 133 1.72 7.96 21.86
CA GLY A 133 0.78 8.69 22.71
C GLY A 133 -0.42 9.31 21.96
N TRP A 134 -0.69 8.88 20.74
CA TRP A 134 -1.90 9.25 20.04
C TRP A 134 -3.11 8.48 20.61
N PRO A 135 -4.35 8.97 20.40
CA PRO A 135 -5.55 8.28 20.85
C PRO A 135 -5.75 6.96 20.10
N THR A 136 -6.01 5.88 20.83
CA THR A 136 -6.35 4.56 20.25
C THR A 136 -7.84 4.42 19.94
N GLY A 137 -8.68 5.32 20.47
CA GLY A 137 -10.12 5.36 20.28
C GLY A 137 -10.74 6.58 20.91
N ALA A 138 -12.06 6.75 20.75
CA ALA A 138 -12.86 7.81 21.33
C ALA A 138 -14.34 7.38 21.42
N ALA A 139 -15.17 8.12 22.16
CA ALA A 139 -16.59 7.80 22.31
C ALA A 139 -17.36 7.89 20.97
N THR A 140 -16.93 8.79 20.05
CA THR A 140 -17.49 8.87 18.69
C THR A 140 -16.39 8.93 17.64
N LYS A 141 -16.75 8.65 16.39
CA LYS A 141 -15.81 8.74 15.24
C LYS A 141 -15.34 10.18 15.03
N GLU A 142 -16.20 11.15 15.26
CA GLU A 142 -15.92 12.59 15.13
C GLU A 142 -14.90 13.02 16.19
N GLN A 143 -15.04 12.57 17.43
CA GLN A 143 -14.06 12.84 18.50
C GLN A 143 -12.69 12.20 18.20
N LEU A 144 -12.67 11.00 17.62
CA LEU A 144 -11.44 10.36 17.17
C LEU A 144 -10.78 11.18 16.06
N ALA A 145 -11.59 11.67 15.10
CA ALA A 145 -11.11 12.55 14.03
C ALA A 145 -10.48 13.83 14.57
N GLU A 146 -11.15 14.50 15.52
CA GLU A 146 -10.64 15.73 16.15
C GLU A 146 -9.34 15.48 16.91
N ALA A 147 -9.27 14.35 17.62
CA ALA A 147 -8.07 13.99 18.36
C ALA A 147 -6.86 13.72 17.44
N ILE A 148 -7.09 13.14 16.27
CA ILE A 148 -6.05 12.94 15.23
C ILE A 148 -5.67 14.29 14.59
N ARG A 149 -6.65 15.16 14.28
CA ARG A 149 -6.36 16.52 13.77
C ARG A 149 -5.50 17.33 14.73
N ALA A 150 -5.76 17.21 16.03
CA ALA A 150 -4.95 17.88 17.07
C ALA A 150 -3.48 17.43 17.10
N ARG A 151 -3.15 16.32 16.42
CA ARG A 151 -1.77 15.82 16.24
C ARG A 151 -1.12 16.28 14.93
N GLY A 152 -1.75 17.21 14.21
CA GLY A 152 -1.19 17.82 13.01
C GLY A 152 -1.56 17.11 11.71
N ILE A 153 -2.57 16.25 11.72
CA ILE A 153 -3.13 15.62 10.52
C ILE A 153 -4.41 16.34 10.11
N PRO A 154 -4.38 17.22 9.11
CA PRO A 154 -5.55 18.02 8.72
C PRO A 154 -6.74 17.16 8.26
N ASP A 155 -6.47 16.12 7.49
CA ASP A 155 -7.46 15.12 7.10
C ASP A 155 -7.16 13.75 7.73
N PRO A 156 -7.91 13.33 8.75
CA PRO A 156 -7.74 12.03 9.39
C PRO A 156 -8.43 10.88 8.64
N GLY A 157 -9.04 11.12 7.46
CA GLY A 157 -9.85 10.16 6.71
C GLY A 157 -9.20 8.80 6.56
N TYR A 158 -7.94 8.76 6.14
CA TYR A 158 -7.19 7.52 5.97
C TYR A 158 -7.09 6.68 7.26
N PHE A 159 -6.77 7.31 8.40
CA PHE A 159 -6.72 6.64 9.70
C PHE A 159 -8.10 6.13 10.13
N LEU A 160 -9.15 6.92 9.88
CA LEU A 160 -10.52 6.59 10.23
C LEU A 160 -11.12 5.47 9.38
N GLN A 161 -10.54 5.16 8.24
CA GLN A 161 -10.88 3.95 7.47
C GLN A 161 -10.44 2.68 8.19
N SER A 162 -9.45 2.78 9.09
CA SER A 162 -8.99 1.70 9.97
C SER A 162 -9.66 1.72 11.35
N ALA A 163 -10.70 2.51 11.56
CA ALA A 163 -11.48 2.53 12.78
C ALA A 163 -12.78 1.74 12.64
N GLU A 164 -13.24 1.17 13.75
CA GLU A 164 -14.54 0.49 13.82
C GLU A 164 -15.27 0.77 15.14
N PRO A 165 -16.62 0.57 15.19
CA PRO A 165 -17.36 0.61 16.43
C PRO A 165 -16.86 -0.44 17.43
N ALA A 166 -16.78 -0.06 18.70
CA ALA A 166 -16.46 -0.90 19.84
C ALA A 166 -17.53 -0.71 20.95
N ALA A 167 -17.48 -1.52 22.00
CA ALA A 167 -18.48 -1.46 23.07
C ALA A 167 -18.55 -0.09 23.78
N ASP A 168 -17.43 0.64 23.79
CA ASP A 168 -17.23 1.93 24.48
C ASP A 168 -17.00 3.09 23.50
N GLY A 169 -17.34 2.92 22.22
CA GLY A 169 -17.19 3.97 21.20
C GLY A 169 -16.56 3.47 19.90
N TRP A 170 -15.52 4.15 19.45
CA TRP A 170 -14.76 3.83 18.23
C TRP A 170 -13.30 3.57 18.59
N ARG A 171 -12.69 2.59 17.92
CA ARG A 171 -11.27 2.26 18.11
C ARG A 171 -10.57 2.06 16.77
N LEU A 172 -9.27 2.35 16.74
CA LEU A 172 -8.39 2.00 15.64
C LEU A 172 -8.04 0.52 15.68
N LEU A 173 -7.91 -0.11 14.51
CA LEU A 173 -7.59 -1.53 14.34
C LEU A 173 -6.08 -1.77 14.18
N PHE A 174 -5.28 -0.96 14.82
CA PHE A 174 -3.83 -1.13 14.91
C PHE A 174 -3.34 -0.55 16.24
N ASP A 175 -2.15 -0.95 16.62
CA ASP A 175 -1.45 -0.44 17.81
C ASP A 175 -0.37 0.55 17.40
N TRP A 176 -0.18 1.62 18.17
CA TRP A 176 0.79 2.66 17.81
C TRP A 176 2.24 2.18 17.89
N ASP A 177 2.59 1.32 18.85
CA ASP A 177 3.95 0.76 18.96
C ASP A 177 4.25 -0.16 17.76
N ASP A 178 3.25 -0.96 17.33
CA ASP A 178 3.36 -1.74 16.11
C ASP A 178 3.54 -0.83 14.89
N MET A 179 2.78 0.28 14.81
CA MET A 179 2.91 1.23 13.69
C MET A 179 4.24 1.96 13.67
N MET A 180 4.82 2.26 14.82
CA MET A 180 6.20 2.75 14.90
C MET A 180 7.20 1.72 14.37
N ALA A 181 7.03 0.45 14.73
CA ALA A 181 7.88 -0.65 14.25
C ALA A 181 7.72 -0.87 12.73
N VAL A 182 6.49 -0.84 12.20
CA VAL A 182 6.18 -0.93 10.75
C VAL A 182 6.91 0.18 9.98
N GLN A 183 6.73 1.44 10.38
CA GLN A 183 7.35 2.57 9.71
C GLN A 183 8.88 2.50 9.76
N THR A 184 9.43 2.16 10.93
CA THR A 184 10.88 2.01 11.13
C THR A 184 11.43 0.88 10.25
N GLY A 185 10.70 -0.22 10.11
CA GLY A 185 11.04 -1.32 9.21
C GLY A 185 11.07 -0.93 7.73
N GLY A 186 10.33 0.11 7.35
CA GLY A 186 10.33 0.68 6.00
C GLY A 186 11.43 1.69 5.71
N VAL A 187 12.14 2.18 6.76
CA VAL A 187 13.25 3.13 6.59
C VAL A 187 14.44 2.42 5.94
N GLY A 188 14.96 3.00 4.87
CA GLY A 188 16.13 2.41 4.20
C GLY A 188 16.41 2.95 2.80
N ASP A 189 17.30 2.26 2.13
CA ASP A 189 17.66 2.44 0.73
C ASP A 189 17.37 1.14 -0.02
N TRP A 190 16.31 1.15 -0.81
CA TRP A 190 15.77 0.02 -1.54
C TRP A 190 16.00 0.12 -3.06
N TRP A 191 16.96 0.97 -3.49
CA TRP A 191 17.32 1.08 -4.90
C TRP A 191 17.68 -0.27 -5.53
N PRO A 192 18.44 -1.17 -4.86
CA PRO A 192 18.70 -2.48 -5.44
C PRO A 192 17.42 -3.25 -5.75
N ASP A 193 16.49 -3.37 -4.80
CA ASP A 193 15.22 -4.09 -5.02
C ASP A 193 14.38 -3.45 -6.14
N TRP A 194 14.31 -2.10 -6.21
CA TRP A 194 13.60 -1.41 -7.28
C TRP A 194 14.18 -1.73 -8.66
N LEU A 195 15.52 -1.72 -8.80
CA LEU A 195 16.22 -1.95 -10.06
C LEU A 195 16.26 -3.42 -10.47
N GLU A 196 16.29 -4.35 -9.52
CA GLU A 196 16.28 -5.80 -9.77
C GLU A 196 14.90 -6.30 -10.21
N SER A 197 13.83 -5.63 -9.83
CA SER A 197 12.49 -5.98 -10.31
C SER A 197 12.34 -5.61 -11.79
N THR A 198 12.15 -6.58 -12.68
CA THR A 198 12.20 -6.40 -14.14
C THR A 198 10.83 -6.34 -14.83
N CYS A 199 9.75 -6.64 -14.13
CA CYS A 199 8.39 -6.57 -14.67
C CYS A 199 7.98 -5.12 -14.99
N PRO A 200 7.01 -4.87 -15.89
CA PRO A 200 6.47 -3.52 -16.13
C PRO A 200 6.04 -2.83 -14.83
N ALA A 201 6.24 -1.52 -14.73
CA ALA A 201 5.85 -0.76 -13.54
C ALA A 201 5.21 0.58 -13.87
N LEU A 202 4.17 0.93 -13.11
CA LEU A 202 3.55 2.24 -13.06
C LEU A 202 3.83 2.89 -11.71
N VAL A 203 4.38 4.09 -11.71
CA VAL A 203 4.58 4.91 -10.51
C VAL A 203 3.53 6.01 -10.53
N LEU A 204 2.75 6.11 -9.46
CA LEU A 204 1.76 7.17 -9.23
C LEU A 204 2.33 8.12 -8.17
N ARG A 205 2.35 9.41 -8.46
CA ARG A 205 2.89 10.44 -7.58
C ARG A 205 1.88 11.56 -7.37
N GLY A 206 1.60 11.90 -6.12
CA GLY A 206 0.87 13.12 -5.78
C GLY A 206 1.77 14.35 -5.85
N GLU A 207 1.27 15.45 -6.44
CA GLU A 207 2.03 16.70 -6.57
C GLU A 207 2.57 17.20 -5.22
N HIS A 208 1.75 17.06 -4.16
CA HIS A 208 2.06 17.52 -2.82
C HIS A 208 2.60 16.42 -1.88
N SER A 209 3.06 15.30 -2.46
CA SER A 209 3.60 14.20 -1.66
C SER A 209 4.83 14.61 -0.85
N PRO A 210 4.84 14.36 0.46
CA PRO A 210 6.03 14.51 1.30
C PRO A 210 6.99 13.31 1.21
N LEU A 211 6.55 12.17 0.64
CA LEU A 211 7.27 10.90 0.66
C LEU A 211 7.84 10.47 -0.71
N LEU A 212 7.41 11.13 -1.79
CA LEU A 212 7.95 10.91 -3.13
C LEU A 212 8.23 12.24 -3.83
N PRO A 213 9.39 12.88 -3.58
CA PRO A 213 9.82 14.06 -4.31
C PRO A 213 9.85 13.85 -5.83
N ALA A 214 9.53 14.90 -6.60
CA ALA A 214 9.42 14.80 -8.06
C ALA A 214 10.71 14.32 -8.74
N ASP A 215 11.86 14.80 -8.27
CA ASP A 215 13.17 14.38 -8.78
C ASP A 215 13.47 12.89 -8.45
N LEU A 216 13.03 12.39 -7.31
CA LEU A 216 13.16 10.98 -6.95
C LEU A 216 12.27 10.11 -7.86
N ALA A 217 11.01 10.51 -8.06
CA ALA A 217 10.09 9.81 -8.97
C ALA A 217 10.64 9.77 -10.41
N ALA A 218 11.15 10.91 -10.89
CA ALA A 218 11.79 10.97 -12.21
C ALA A 218 13.01 10.03 -12.32
N ARG A 219 13.85 9.98 -11.27
CA ARG A 219 15.00 9.05 -11.22
C ARG A 219 14.55 7.58 -11.19
N MET A 220 13.44 7.26 -10.52
CA MET A 220 12.90 5.89 -10.49
C MET A 220 12.65 5.37 -11.90
N VAL A 221 11.91 6.13 -12.71
CA VAL A 221 11.55 5.69 -14.05
C VAL A 221 12.70 5.80 -15.04
N ALA A 222 13.56 6.80 -14.89
CA ALA A 222 14.75 6.95 -15.76
C ALA A 222 15.75 5.80 -15.60
N ARG A 223 15.89 5.26 -14.39
CA ARG A 223 16.87 4.19 -14.08
C ARG A 223 16.31 2.78 -14.26
N ARG A 224 15.01 2.61 -14.42
CA ARG A 224 14.37 1.29 -14.56
C ARG A 224 13.54 1.23 -15.85
N PRO A 225 14.06 0.62 -16.92
CA PRO A 225 13.34 0.43 -18.19
C PRO A 225 11.99 -0.29 -17.97
N GLY A 226 10.97 0.10 -18.75
CA GLY A 226 9.63 -0.44 -18.60
C GLY A 226 8.81 0.16 -17.45
N SER A 227 9.32 1.22 -16.82
CA SER A 227 8.60 1.99 -15.82
C SER A 227 8.00 3.26 -16.41
N ARG A 228 6.85 3.69 -15.87
CA ARG A 228 6.16 4.93 -16.21
C ARG A 228 5.83 5.73 -14.97
N LEU A 229 5.74 7.04 -15.11
CA LEU A 229 5.30 7.95 -14.06
C LEU A 229 4.00 8.64 -14.49
N VAL A 230 3.04 8.68 -13.58
CA VAL A 230 1.84 9.53 -13.69
C VAL A 230 1.82 10.41 -12.44
N GLU A 231 1.75 11.73 -12.67
CA GLU A 231 1.63 12.73 -11.61
C GLU A 231 0.18 13.18 -11.49
N PHE A 232 -0.27 13.39 -10.25
CA PHE A 232 -1.62 13.78 -9.90
C PHE A 232 -1.61 15.21 -9.35
N PRO A 233 -2.01 16.21 -10.15
CA PRO A 233 -2.09 17.60 -9.69
C PRO A 233 -3.04 17.74 -8.50
N GLY A 234 -2.61 18.47 -7.48
CA GLY A 234 -3.38 18.73 -6.28
C GLY A 234 -3.46 17.56 -5.29
N ALA A 235 -3.04 16.35 -5.67
CA ALA A 235 -3.08 15.19 -4.77
C ALA A 235 -1.87 15.19 -3.81
N GLY A 236 -2.10 14.65 -2.61
CA GLY A 236 -1.09 14.38 -1.60
C GLY A 236 -0.62 12.91 -1.62
N HIS A 237 -0.42 12.38 -0.41
CA HIS A 237 0.10 11.01 -0.23
C HIS A 237 -0.95 9.90 -0.51
N TRP A 238 -2.23 10.20 -0.40
CA TRP A 238 -3.33 9.24 -0.57
C TRP A 238 -4.05 9.49 -1.89
N ILE A 239 -3.38 9.25 -3.02
CA ILE A 239 -3.86 9.60 -4.37
C ILE A 239 -5.19 8.89 -4.66
N HIS A 240 -5.35 7.64 -4.21
CA HIS A 240 -6.59 6.87 -4.38
C HIS A 240 -7.80 7.46 -3.64
N ASP A 241 -7.57 8.28 -2.60
CA ASP A 241 -8.61 9.04 -1.89
C ASP A 241 -8.79 10.45 -2.49
N ASP A 242 -7.69 11.11 -2.91
CA ASP A 242 -7.70 12.49 -3.44
C ASP A 242 -8.28 12.55 -4.87
N ASP A 243 -7.93 11.60 -5.74
CA ASP A 243 -8.48 11.45 -7.10
C ASP A 243 -8.76 9.98 -7.45
N PRO A 244 -9.81 9.36 -6.88
CA PRO A 244 -10.12 7.95 -7.12
C PRO A 244 -10.38 7.63 -8.60
N ALA A 245 -11.06 8.52 -9.31
CA ALA A 245 -11.36 8.33 -10.73
C ALA A 245 -10.09 8.46 -11.60
N GLY A 246 -9.21 9.41 -11.30
CA GLY A 246 -7.92 9.57 -11.98
C GLY A 246 -7.02 8.38 -11.75
N THR A 247 -6.94 7.92 -10.50
CA THR A 247 -6.18 6.72 -10.13
C THR A 247 -6.68 5.50 -10.91
N ALA A 248 -8.00 5.28 -10.93
CA ALA A 248 -8.59 4.17 -11.66
C ALA A 248 -8.32 4.26 -13.16
N ARG A 249 -8.40 5.46 -13.77
CA ARG A 249 -8.06 5.65 -15.19
C ARG A 249 -6.59 5.31 -15.48
N ALA A 250 -5.65 5.77 -14.66
CA ALA A 250 -4.23 5.50 -14.81
C ALA A 250 -3.94 4.00 -14.68
N VAL A 251 -4.51 3.34 -13.67
CA VAL A 251 -4.40 1.89 -13.47
C VAL A 251 -5.00 1.13 -14.64
N ALA A 252 -6.22 1.48 -15.08
CA ALA A 252 -6.90 0.80 -16.18
C ALA A 252 -6.08 0.90 -17.49
N ALA A 253 -5.57 2.10 -17.82
CA ALA A 253 -4.73 2.30 -18.99
C ALA A 253 -3.45 1.45 -18.94
N PHE A 254 -2.83 1.35 -17.78
CA PHE A 254 -1.65 0.50 -17.60
C PHE A 254 -1.99 -0.98 -17.76
N LEU A 255 -3.11 -1.46 -17.17
CA LEU A 255 -3.56 -2.85 -17.29
C LEU A 255 -3.89 -3.24 -18.73
N ASP A 256 -4.47 -2.32 -19.52
CA ASP A 256 -4.81 -2.55 -20.93
C ASP A 256 -3.55 -2.74 -21.81
N GLU A 257 -2.41 -2.17 -21.42
CA GLU A 257 -1.15 -2.33 -22.13
C GLU A 257 -0.37 -3.60 -21.76
N LEU A 258 -0.66 -4.17 -20.60
CA LEU A 258 -0.06 -5.43 -20.20
C LEU A 258 -0.58 -6.55 -21.11
N LYS A 259 0.34 -7.30 -21.75
CA LYS A 259 -0.05 -8.47 -22.51
C LYS A 259 -0.95 -9.38 -21.69
N PRO A 260 -2.02 -9.98 -22.29
CA PRO A 260 -2.81 -10.97 -21.58
C PRO A 260 -1.86 -12.05 -21.03
N GLY A 261 -1.96 -12.32 -19.72
CA GLY A 261 -1.21 -13.40 -19.11
C GLY A 261 -1.48 -14.68 -19.92
N ARG A 262 -0.45 -15.43 -20.26
CA ARG A 262 -0.66 -16.75 -20.85
C ARG A 262 -1.49 -17.53 -19.83
N SER A 263 -2.75 -17.81 -20.16
CA SER A 263 -3.54 -18.80 -19.44
C SER A 263 -2.78 -20.11 -19.48
N ALA A 264 -2.41 -20.61 -18.30
CA ALA A 264 -1.82 -21.93 -18.14
C ALA A 264 -2.86 -23.01 -18.43
#